data_f8527a80289adeb697a22b0ce1918c0b
#
_entry.id   f8527a80289adeb697a22b0ce1918c0b
#
_cell.length_a   1.000
_cell.length_b   1.000
_cell.length_c   1.000
_cell.angle_alpha   90.00
_cell.angle_beta   90.00
_cell.angle_gamma   90.00
#
_symmetry.space_group_name_H-M   'P 1'
#
loop_
_entity.id
_entity.type
_entity.pdbx_description
1 polymer ?
#
loop_
_entity_poly.entity_id
_entity_poly.type
_entity_poly.pdbx_seq_one_letter_code
_entity_poly.pdbx_strand_id
1 'polypeptide(L)'
;MRAYLDHAATTPVLPQVVPTVAAELAEVGNPSSLHSSGRAARRRVEEHRERLAAALRARPSEVVFTGSGTEADNLAVKGLFWARRAEDRRRRRVLVSAVEHHAVLDAAAWLGESQDALVELLPVDSVGRLDLDALDAALARDPEQVALVSVMWANNEVGTTQPVTEVVARAHAAGVPVHTDAVQAVGALPVDFGASGVDALTVSGHKLGGPAGAAALLVRPELAVTPLLHGGGQERDVRSGTLDAAGIAGLAVAVQVAVAEQPHRHARVSGLRAELVAAVHAAVPDVVVHGDPDPDGRLPGVANLGFPGCEADALLMLLDAGGVDCSTGSACSSGVAEPSHVLLAMGRDETEATSALRFSLGWTSTGADVAALADVLPDAVARARVAGRLSLRGA
;
A
#
# COMPACT_ATOMS: atom_id res chain seq x y z
N MET A 1 -23.48 0.13 17.49
CA MET A 1 -22.00 -0.06 17.43
C MET A 1 -21.60 0.29 16.00
N ARG A 2 -20.48 0.98 15.77
CA ARG A 2 -20.03 1.35 14.43
C ARG A 2 -19.30 0.19 13.79
N ALA A 3 -19.62 -0.17 12.56
CA ALA A 3 -18.92 -1.20 11.79
C ALA A 3 -17.75 -0.57 11.03
N TYR A 4 -16.51 -0.94 11.37
CA TYR A 4 -15.32 -0.40 10.74
C TYR A 4 -14.86 -1.31 9.59
N LEU A 5 -15.17 -0.89 8.36
CA LEU A 5 -14.85 -1.61 7.12
C LEU A 5 -13.89 -0.82 6.23
N ASP A 6 -12.92 -0.09 6.85
CA ASP A 6 -11.90 0.70 6.13
C ASP A 6 -10.47 0.41 6.60
N HIS A 7 -10.15 -0.86 6.85
CA HIS A 7 -8.83 -1.29 7.28
C HIS A 7 -7.72 -1.03 6.27
N ALA A 8 -8.03 -0.90 4.98
CA ALA A 8 -7.04 -0.55 3.96
C ALA A 8 -6.63 0.94 4.02
N ALA A 9 -7.43 1.83 4.61
CA ALA A 9 -7.02 3.22 4.87
C ALA A 9 -6.13 3.31 6.12
N THR A 10 -6.53 2.68 7.21
CA THR A 10 -5.74 2.49 8.43
C THR A 10 -6.38 1.38 9.26
N THR A 11 -5.63 0.77 10.18
CA THR A 11 -6.19 -0.27 11.04
C THR A 11 -5.93 0.06 12.52
N PRO A 12 -6.81 -0.34 13.45
CA PRO A 12 -6.59 -0.12 14.87
C PRO A 12 -5.24 -0.64 15.33
N VAL A 13 -4.60 0.10 16.25
CA VAL A 13 -3.30 -0.28 16.80
C VAL A 13 -3.42 -1.58 17.58
N LEU A 14 -2.50 -2.52 17.34
CA LEU A 14 -2.46 -3.79 18.06
C LEU A 14 -2.23 -3.59 19.56
N PRO A 15 -2.91 -4.35 20.45
CA PRO A 15 -2.74 -4.23 21.89
C PRO A 15 -1.29 -4.37 22.36
N GLN A 16 -0.48 -5.17 21.66
CA GLN A 16 0.93 -5.38 21.98
C GLN A 16 1.83 -4.19 21.63
N VAL A 17 1.40 -3.34 20.69
CA VAL A 17 2.15 -2.17 20.24
C VAL A 17 2.10 -1.04 21.26
N VAL A 18 0.93 -0.77 21.85
CA VAL A 18 0.72 0.36 22.76
C VAL A 18 1.70 0.38 23.93
N PRO A 19 1.86 -0.70 24.71
CA PRO A 19 2.82 -0.72 25.82
C PRO A 19 4.27 -0.62 25.37
N THR A 20 4.62 -1.14 24.19
CA THR A 20 5.98 -1.03 23.64
C THR A 20 6.32 0.43 23.30
N VAL A 21 5.42 1.13 22.62
CA VAL A 21 5.57 2.56 22.30
C VAL A 21 5.65 3.40 23.59
N ALA A 22 4.78 3.13 24.55
CA ALA A 22 4.77 3.84 25.84
C ALA A 22 6.07 3.64 26.62
N ALA A 23 6.63 2.44 26.62
CA ALA A 23 7.89 2.14 27.28
C ALA A 23 9.06 2.91 26.64
N GLU A 24 9.13 2.96 25.31
CA GLU A 24 10.17 3.72 24.60
C GLU A 24 10.05 5.24 24.80
N LEU A 25 8.84 5.78 24.89
CA LEU A 25 8.61 7.20 25.18
C LEU A 25 9.04 7.60 26.60
N ALA A 26 9.07 6.67 27.55
CA ALA A 26 9.56 6.90 28.90
C ALA A 26 11.10 6.94 28.99
N GLU A 27 11.81 6.44 28.00
CA GLU A 27 13.25 6.36 27.96
C GLU A 27 13.89 7.63 27.39
N VAL A 28 15.01 8.05 27.97
CA VAL A 28 15.79 9.19 27.49
C VAL A 28 17.02 8.74 26.69
N GLY A 29 17.26 9.34 25.56
CA GLY A 29 18.48 9.13 24.78
C GLY A 29 18.31 9.46 23.29
N ASN A 30 19.34 10.11 22.72
CA ASN A 30 19.44 10.28 21.28
C ASN A 30 20.36 9.17 20.74
N PRO A 31 19.91 8.32 19.79
CA PRO A 31 20.72 7.23 19.23
C PRO A 31 22.04 7.66 18.60
N SER A 32 22.17 8.95 18.24
CA SER A 32 23.41 9.51 17.69
C SER A 32 24.42 9.98 18.74
N SER A 33 24.03 10.02 20.04
CA SER A 33 24.91 10.47 21.12
C SER A 33 25.87 9.38 21.59
N LEU A 34 27.10 9.77 21.96
CA LEU A 34 28.16 8.85 22.35
C LEU A 34 28.12 8.45 23.85
N HIS A 35 27.36 9.16 24.68
CA HIS A 35 27.22 8.84 26.11
C HIS A 35 26.32 7.62 26.37
N SER A 36 26.26 7.14 27.60
CA SER A 36 25.57 5.89 27.95
C SER A 36 24.11 5.83 27.53
N SER A 37 23.33 6.89 27.77
CA SER A 37 21.91 6.95 27.37
C SER A 37 21.74 6.93 25.87
N GLY A 38 22.62 7.60 25.11
CA GLY A 38 22.60 7.56 23.65
C GLY A 38 22.92 6.17 23.10
N ARG A 39 23.97 5.52 23.65
CA ARG A 39 24.27 4.12 23.26
C ARG A 39 23.15 3.14 23.62
N ALA A 40 22.46 3.36 24.75
CA ALA A 40 21.31 2.55 25.11
C ALA A 40 20.13 2.74 24.13
N ALA A 41 19.82 3.98 23.77
CA ALA A 41 18.82 4.28 22.75
C ALA A 41 19.17 3.67 21.38
N ARG A 42 20.44 3.79 20.96
CA ARG A 42 20.91 3.18 19.71
C ARG A 42 20.73 1.66 19.73
N ARG A 43 21.12 1.01 20.82
CA ARG A 43 20.95 -0.45 20.96
C ARG A 43 19.49 -0.86 20.82
N ARG A 44 18.53 -0.17 21.46
CA ARG A 44 17.10 -0.47 21.33
C ARG A 44 16.62 -0.31 19.88
N VAL A 45 17.02 0.76 19.19
CA VAL A 45 16.70 0.94 17.76
C VAL A 45 17.23 -0.22 16.92
N GLU A 46 18.48 -0.66 17.16
CA GLU A 46 19.05 -1.79 16.39
C GLU A 46 18.35 -3.12 16.74
N GLU A 47 17.99 -3.37 17.99
CA GLU A 47 17.19 -4.55 18.39
C GLU A 47 15.82 -4.58 17.66
N HIS A 48 15.16 -3.43 17.48
CA HIS A 48 13.93 -3.33 16.73
C HIS A 48 14.15 -3.48 15.22
N ARG A 49 15.27 -2.98 14.69
CA ARG A 49 15.69 -3.19 13.29
C ARG A 49 15.90 -4.68 12.99
N GLU A 50 16.61 -5.40 13.87
CA GLU A 50 16.82 -6.84 13.77
C GLU A 50 15.49 -7.61 13.80
N ARG A 51 14.56 -7.21 14.69
CA ARG A 51 13.22 -7.81 14.79
C ARG A 51 12.41 -7.64 13.53
N LEU A 52 12.36 -6.43 12.96
CA LEU A 52 11.67 -6.15 11.71
C LEU A 52 12.30 -6.92 10.54
N ALA A 53 13.62 -6.88 10.44
CA ALA A 53 14.37 -7.58 9.40
C ALA A 53 14.10 -9.10 9.46
N ALA A 54 14.17 -9.70 10.64
CA ALA A 54 13.89 -11.13 10.82
C ALA A 54 12.47 -11.51 10.40
N ALA A 55 11.46 -10.68 10.71
CA ALA A 55 10.08 -10.94 10.34
C ALA A 55 9.87 -10.94 8.81
N LEU A 56 10.58 -10.07 8.08
CA LEU A 56 10.49 -9.94 6.62
C LEU A 56 11.58 -10.73 5.86
N ARG A 57 12.35 -11.58 6.55
CA ARG A 57 13.46 -12.34 5.98
C ARG A 57 14.53 -11.47 5.31
N ALA A 58 14.73 -10.28 5.85
CA ALA A 58 15.75 -9.33 5.44
C ALA A 58 16.96 -9.37 6.39
N ARG A 59 18.05 -8.72 5.98
CA ARG A 59 19.18 -8.41 6.86
C ARG A 59 18.93 -7.07 7.57
N PRO A 60 19.39 -6.84 8.80
CA PRO A 60 19.25 -5.54 9.46
C PRO A 60 19.86 -4.38 8.65
N SER A 61 20.93 -4.64 7.90
CA SER A 61 21.56 -3.66 7.01
C SER A 61 20.70 -3.25 5.81
N GLU A 62 19.63 -3.98 5.50
CA GLU A 62 18.69 -3.67 4.41
C GLU A 62 17.55 -2.75 4.86
N VAL A 63 17.33 -2.59 6.16
CA VAL A 63 16.24 -1.77 6.68
C VAL A 63 16.65 -0.30 6.80
N VAL A 64 15.86 0.59 6.24
CA VAL A 64 15.96 2.06 6.38
C VAL A 64 14.64 2.56 6.95
N PHE A 65 14.64 3.11 8.17
CA PHE A 65 13.43 3.66 8.78
C PHE A 65 13.04 5.00 8.17
N THR A 66 11.74 5.17 7.92
CA THR A 66 11.12 6.37 7.34
C THR A 66 9.91 6.81 8.17
N GLY A 67 9.43 8.03 7.94
CA GLY A 67 8.27 8.57 8.66
C GLY A 67 6.92 8.12 8.09
N SER A 68 6.87 7.54 6.91
CA SER A 68 5.63 7.03 6.28
C SER A 68 5.94 6.12 5.10
N GLY A 69 4.95 5.34 4.64
CA GLY A 69 5.05 4.62 3.38
C GLY A 69 5.32 5.57 2.21
N THR A 70 4.65 6.73 2.18
CA THR A 70 4.87 7.75 1.16
C THR A 70 6.33 8.25 1.13
N GLU A 71 6.97 8.45 2.29
CA GLU A 71 8.40 8.80 2.34
C GLU A 71 9.26 7.65 1.79
N ALA A 72 8.94 6.41 2.14
CA ALA A 72 9.66 5.22 1.68
C ALA A 72 9.54 5.03 0.15
N ASP A 73 8.33 5.17 -0.42
CA ASP A 73 8.10 5.09 -1.86
C ASP A 73 8.81 6.21 -2.62
N ASN A 74 8.73 7.45 -2.12
CA ASN A 74 9.48 8.57 -2.70
C ASN A 74 10.99 8.34 -2.66
N LEU A 75 11.51 7.81 -1.52
CA LEU A 75 12.92 7.49 -1.38
C LEU A 75 13.33 6.37 -2.36
N ALA A 76 12.51 5.34 -2.53
CA ALA A 76 12.75 4.31 -3.52
C ALA A 76 12.72 4.87 -4.95
N VAL A 77 11.61 5.46 -5.38
CA VAL A 77 11.43 5.89 -6.77
C VAL A 77 12.42 6.99 -7.16
N LYS A 78 12.50 8.07 -6.37
CA LYS A 78 13.39 9.20 -6.66
C LYS A 78 14.85 8.86 -6.39
N GLY A 79 15.12 8.23 -5.24
CA GLY A 79 16.48 7.90 -4.82
C GLY A 79 17.17 6.91 -5.74
N LEU A 80 16.45 5.88 -6.21
CA LEU A 80 16.97 4.93 -7.19
C LEU A 80 17.16 5.59 -8.55
N PHE A 81 16.20 6.38 -9.03
CA PHE A 81 16.34 7.10 -10.29
C PHE A 81 17.60 7.97 -10.30
N TRP A 82 17.81 8.78 -9.27
CA TRP A 82 18.99 9.66 -9.20
C TRP A 82 20.29 8.88 -9.12
N ALA A 83 20.35 7.82 -8.31
CA ALA A 83 21.55 7.00 -8.20
C ALA A 83 21.88 6.30 -9.52
N ARG A 84 20.91 5.67 -10.16
CA ARG A 84 21.08 4.99 -11.46
C ARG A 84 21.46 5.97 -12.57
N ARG A 85 20.89 7.18 -12.56
CA ARG A 85 21.24 8.22 -13.54
C ARG A 85 22.62 8.84 -13.28
N ALA A 86 23.08 8.84 -12.03
CA ALA A 86 24.44 9.28 -11.71
C ALA A 86 25.50 8.29 -12.23
N GLU A 87 25.21 6.99 -12.22
CA GLU A 87 26.04 5.94 -12.80
C GLU A 87 26.08 6.03 -14.34
N ASP A 88 24.90 6.20 -14.96
CA ASP A 88 24.75 6.30 -16.41
C ASP A 88 23.62 7.29 -16.75
N ARG A 89 23.99 8.44 -17.33
CA ARG A 89 23.04 9.50 -17.70
C ARG A 89 21.96 9.09 -18.71
N ARG A 90 22.12 7.97 -19.41
CA ARG A 90 21.11 7.41 -20.32
C ARG A 90 19.92 6.82 -19.56
N ARG A 91 20.07 6.42 -18.29
CA ARG A 91 19.04 5.82 -17.45
C ARG A 91 17.98 6.87 -17.06
N ARG A 92 17.02 7.07 -17.96
CA ARG A 92 15.97 8.08 -17.82
C ARG A 92 14.56 7.49 -17.75
N ARG A 93 14.40 6.21 -18.15
CA ARG A 93 13.09 5.56 -18.18
C ARG A 93 12.75 5.01 -16.80
N VAL A 94 11.53 5.29 -16.34
CA VAL A 94 10.94 4.77 -15.10
C VAL A 94 9.67 4.04 -15.49
N LEU A 95 9.64 2.72 -15.30
CA LEU A 95 8.50 1.88 -15.63
C LEU A 95 7.68 1.67 -14.36
N VAL A 96 6.39 2.04 -14.37
CA VAL A 96 5.51 2.05 -13.20
C VAL A 96 4.19 1.40 -13.55
N SER A 97 3.67 0.53 -12.71
CA SER A 97 2.33 -0.03 -12.92
C SER A 97 1.27 1.08 -12.92
N ALA A 98 0.29 1.00 -13.84
CA ALA A 98 -0.79 1.98 -13.93
C ALA A 98 -1.74 1.97 -12.71
N VAL A 99 -1.64 0.97 -11.84
CA VAL A 99 -2.49 0.81 -10.64
C VAL A 99 -1.74 1.06 -9.33
N GLU A 100 -0.57 1.72 -9.39
CA GLU A 100 0.20 2.09 -8.20
C GLU A 100 -0.57 3.06 -7.30
N HIS A 101 -0.17 3.10 -6.02
CA HIS A 101 -0.60 4.15 -5.11
C HIS A 101 -0.02 5.51 -5.52
N HIS A 102 -0.73 6.62 -5.25
CA HIS A 102 -0.28 7.99 -5.56
C HIS A 102 1.12 8.32 -5.00
N ALA A 103 1.55 7.71 -3.89
CA ALA A 103 2.91 7.88 -3.37
C ALA A 103 4.00 7.50 -4.39
N VAL A 104 3.71 6.54 -5.28
CA VAL A 104 4.59 6.09 -6.36
C VAL A 104 4.29 6.88 -7.64
N LEU A 105 3.00 6.99 -8.05
CA LEU A 105 2.61 7.68 -9.29
C LEU A 105 3.04 9.14 -9.30
N ASP A 106 2.74 9.89 -8.23
CA ASP A 106 3.07 11.31 -8.13
C ASP A 106 4.59 11.54 -8.03
N ALA A 107 5.30 10.61 -7.34
CA ALA A 107 6.76 10.64 -7.30
C ALA A 107 7.37 10.43 -8.69
N ALA A 108 6.83 9.50 -9.48
CA ALA A 108 7.27 9.26 -10.85
C ALA A 108 6.89 10.42 -11.78
N ALA A 109 5.65 10.93 -11.69
CA ALA A 109 5.20 12.10 -12.46
C ALA A 109 6.10 13.31 -12.22
N TRP A 110 6.42 13.59 -10.94
CA TRP A 110 7.34 14.66 -10.59
C TRP A 110 8.74 14.48 -11.20
N LEU A 111 9.25 13.25 -11.28
CA LEU A 111 10.53 12.98 -11.97
C LEU A 111 10.43 13.32 -13.46
N GLY A 112 9.29 13.02 -14.10
CA GLY A 112 9.03 13.40 -15.50
C GLY A 112 9.03 14.91 -15.70
N GLU A 113 8.31 15.63 -14.86
CA GLU A 113 8.13 17.08 -14.96
C GLU A 113 9.39 17.87 -14.59
N SER A 114 10.13 17.39 -13.56
CA SER A 114 11.19 18.19 -12.93
C SER A 114 12.60 17.64 -13.14
N GLN A 115 12.77 16.39 -13.57
CA GLN A 115 14.05 15.69 -13.60
C GLN A 115 14.35 15.01 -14.94
N ASP A 116 13.61 15.33 -16.00
CA ASP A 116 13.82 14.80 -17.34
C ASP A 116 13.73 13.26 -17.40
N ALA A 117 12.89 12.66 -16.54
CA ALA A 117 12.59 11.24 -16.61
C ALA A 117 11.55 10.94 -17.70
N LEU A 118 11.64 9.76 -18.29
CA LEU A 118 10.65 9.23 -19.21
C LEU A 118 9.79 8.20 -18.43
N VAL A 119 8.66 8.66 -17.92
CA VAL A 119 7.75 7.81 -17.14
C VAL A 119 6.84 7.04 -18.09
N GLU A 120 6.80 5.73 -17.92
CA GLU A 120 5.96 4.82 -18.68
C GLU A 120 5.04 4.05 -17.75
N LEU A 121 3.74 4.24 -17.92
CA LEU A 121 2.74 3.46 -17.20
C LEU A 121 2.55 2.11 -17.87
N LEU A 122 2.83 1.05 -17.14
CA LEU A 122 2.62 -0.32 -17.58
C LEU A 122 1.14 -0.68 -17.42
N PRO A 123 0.47 -1.14 -18.49
CA PRO A 123 -0.94 -1.47 -18.45
C PRO A 123 -1.23 -2.69 -17.56
N VAL A 124 -2.49 -2.83 -17.18
CA VAL A 124 -3.03 -3.96 -16.44
C VAL A 124 -4.20 -4.57 -17.21
N ASP A 125 -4.55 -5.80 -16.86
CA ASP A 125 -5.74 -6.48 -17.37
C ASP A 125 -7.04 -6.01 -16.68
N SER A 126 -8.17 -6.59 -17.05
CA SER A 126 -9.49 -6.26 -16.52
C SER A 126 -9.71 -6.58 -15.04
N VAL A 127 -8.80 -7.34 -14.41
CA VAL A 127 -8.80 -7.60 -12.97
C VAL A 127 -7.75 -6.78 -12.22
N GLY A 128 -6.99 -5.93 -12.92
CA GLY A 128 -5.97 -5.06 -12.34
C GLY A 128 -4.60 -5.74 -12.15
N ARG A 129 -4.33 -6.84 -12.84
CA ARG A 129 -3.04 -7.52 -12.84
C ARG A 129 -2.16 -6.98 -13.96
N LEU A 130 -0.89 -6.76 -13.67
CA LEU A 130 0.10 -6.25 -14.61
C LEU A 130 0.18 -7.11 -15.87
N ASP A 131 0.16 -6.46 -17.02
CA ASP A 131 0.44 -7.08 -18.31
C ASP A 131 1.94 -7.34 -18.46
N LEU A 132 2.33 -8.61 -18.32
CA LEU A 132 3.73 -9.03 -18.41
C LEU A 132 4.30 -8.93 -19.82
N ASP A 133 3.48 -9.06 -20.86
CA ASP A 133 3.93 -8.90 -22.24
C ASP A 133 4.26 -7.43 -22.54
N ALA A 134 3.46 -6.50 -21.97
CA ALA A 134 3.77 -5.07 -22.04
C ALA A 134 5.05 -4.72 -21.28
N LEU A 135 5.30 -5.34 -20.12
CA LEU A 135 6.57 -5.20 -19.39
C LEU A 135 7.75 -5.70 -20.24
N ASP A 136 7.62 -6.88 -20.85
CA ASP A 136 8.66 -7.46 -21.72
C ASP A 136 8.95 -6.53 -22.91
N ALA A 137 7.93 -5.99 -23.56
CA ALA A 137 8.08 -5.05 -24.66
C ALA A 137 8.73 -3.73 -24.21
N ALA A 138 8.38 -3.22 -23.03
CA ALA A 138 8.99 -2.02 -22.47
C ALA A 138 10.48 -2.24 -22.10
N LEU A 139 10.82 -3.40 -21.53
CA LEU A 139 12.20 -3.75 -21.19
C LEU A 139 13.06 -4.03 -22.43
N ALA A 140 12.50 -4.65 -23.49
CA ALA A 140 13.23 -4.92 -24.72
C ALA A 140 13.59 -3.64 -25.49
N ARG A 141 12.86 -2.54 -25.26
CA ARG A 141 13.14 -1.23 -25.87
C ARG A 141 14.17 -0.48 -25.03
N ASP A 142 15.40 -0.42 -25.49
CA ASP A 142 16.52 0.30 -24.85
C ASP A 142 16.65 -0.03 -23.33
N PRO A 143 16.92 -1.26 -22.93
CA PRO A 143 16.98 -1.68 -21.53
C PRO A 143 18.02 -0.89 -20.70
N GLU A 144 19.10 -0.43 -21.35
CA GLU A 144 20.14 0.40 -20.72
C GLU A 144 19.64 1.80 -20.34
N GLN A 145 18.49 2.24 -20.85
CA GLN A 145 17.87 3.52 -20.46
C GLN A 145 16.91 3.37 -19.27
N VAL A 146 16.55 2.14 -18.89
CA VAL A 146 15.64 1.91 -17.75
C VAL A 146 16.38 2.09 -16.43
N ALA A 147 15.92 3.03 -15.61
CA ALA A 147 16.46 3.28 -14.28
C ALA A 147 15.91 2.29 -13.25
N LEU A 148 14.60 2.07 -13.26
CA LEU A 148 13.90 1.15 -12.35
C LEU A 148 12.55 0.70 -12.92
N VAL A 149 12.05 -0.41 -12.39
CA VAL A 149 10.65 -0.85 -12.47
C VAL A 149 10.03 -0.73 -11.08
N SER A 150 8.82 -0.16 -10.97
CA SER A 150 8.05 -0.11 -9.73
C SER A 150 6.69 -0.75 -9.93
N VAL A 151 6.42 -1.82 -9.18
CA VAL A 151 5.14 -2.56 -9.23
C VAL A 151 4.74 -2.93 -7.81
N MET A 152 3.60 -2.43 -7.34
CA MET A 152 3.10 -2.74 -6.00
C MET A 152 2.88 -4.25 -5.83
N TRP A 153 2.94 -4.74 -4.59
CA TRP A 153 2.71 -6.17 -4.34
C TRP A 153 1.22 -6.54 -4.43
N ALA A 154 0.37 -5.68 -3.93
CA ALA A 154 -1.07 -5.87 -3.99
C ALA A 154 -1.80 -4.52 -3.98
N ASN A 155 -2.83 -4.40 -4.79
CA ASN A 155 -3.57 -3.15 -4.96
C ASN A 155 -4.47 -2.86 -3.75
N ASN A 156 -4.44 -1.62 -3.29
CA ASN A 156 -5.18 -1.13 -2.13
C ASN A 156 -6.67 -0.87 -2.39
N GLU A 157 -7.11 -0.78 -3.65
CA GLU A 157 -8.50 -0.50 -4.01
C GLU A 157 -9.27 -1.77 -4.36
N VAL A 158 -8.76 -2.57 -5.29
CA VAL A 158 -9.43 -3.78 -5.79
C VAL A 158 -8.91 -5.07 -5.17
N GLY A 159 -7.77 -5.00 -4.48
CA GLY A 159 -7.18 -6.13 -3.76
C GLY A 159 -6.33 -7.07 -4.62
N THR A 160 -6.28 -6.91 -5.93
CA THR A 160 -5.53 -7.80 -6.84
C THR A 160 -4.04 -7.83 -6.49
N THR A 161 -3.47 -9.04 -6.43
CA THR A 161 -2.03 -9.26 -6.20
C THR A 161 -1.28 -9.25 -7.53
N GLN A 162 -0.07 -8.69 -7.52
CA GLN A 162 0.75 -8.56 -8.71
C GLN A 162 1.75 -9.74 -8.83
N PRO A 163 2.16 -10.11 -10.04
CA PRO A 163 3.10 -11.20 -10.29
C PRO A 163 4.56 -10.75 -10.03
N VAL A 164 4.86 -10.36 -8.76
CA VAL A 164 6.13 -9.71 -8.39
C VAL A 164 7.35 -10.57 -8.74
N THR A 165 7.28 -11.88 -8.54
CA THR A 165 8.40 -12.79 -8.86
C THR A 165 8.71 -12.80 -10.35
N GLU A 166 7.69 -12.79 -11.19
CA GLU A 166 7.81 -12.75 -12.65
C GLU A 166 8.33 -11.39 -13.12
N VAL A 167 7.88 -10.29 -12.49
CA VAL A 167 8.39 -8.94 -12.75
C VAL A 167 9.89 -8.87 -12.45
N VAL A 168 10.29 -9.36 -11.28
CA VAL A 168 11.71 -9.41 -10.88
C VAL A 168 12.55 -10.20 -11.88
N ALA A 169 12.09 -11.39 -12.26
CA ALA A 169 12.84 -12.24 -13.18
C ALA A 169 13.08 -11.52 -14.53
N ARG A 170 12.07 -10.83 -15.08
CA ARG A 170 12.16 -10.09 -16.35
C ARG A 170 13.04 -8.85 -16.22
N ALA A 171 12.83 -8.04 -15.19
CA ALA A 171 13.60 -6.82 -14.96
C ALA A 171 15.08 -7.11 -14.71
N HIS A 172 15.40 -8.14 -13.91
CA HIS A 172 16.78 -8.55 -13.65
C HIS A 172 17.47 -9.12 -14.89
N ALA A 173 16.75 -9.85 -15.76
CA ALA A 173 17.30 -10.28 -17.05
C ALA A 173 17.74 -9.09 -17.93
N ALA A 174 17.11 -7.94 -17.76
CA ALA A 174 17.47 -6.67 -18.40
C ALA A 174 18.44 -5.78 -17.59
N GLY A 175 18.91 -6.25 -16.42
CA GLY A 175 19.80 -5.48 -15.52
C GLY A 175 19.11 -4.27 -14.84
N VAL A 176 17.79 -4.34 -14.66
CA VAL A 176 16.97 -3.27 -14.08
C VAL A 176 16.51 -3.65 -12.69
N PRO A 177 16.69 -2.77 -11.67
CA PRO A 177 16.20 -3.01 -10.31
C PRO A 177 14.68 -2.86 -10.21
N VAL A 178 14.10 -3.60 -9.26
CA VAL A 178 12.65 -3.61 -8.97
C VAL A 178 12.38 -3.06 -7.58
N HIS A 179 11.51 -2.06 -7.51
CA HIS A 179 10.84 -1.62 -6.29
C HIS A 179 9.43 -2.18 -6.22
N THR A 180 8.97 -2.51 -5.01
CA THR A 180 7.58 -2.89 -4.74
C THR A 180 7.03 -2.16 -3.52
N ASP A 181 5.87 -1.52 -3.66
CA ASP A 181 5.06 -1.10 -2.51
C ASP A 181 4.32 -2.33 -1.96
N ALA A 182 4.78 -2.83 -0.79
CA ALA A 182 4.17 -3.96 -0.11
C ALA A 182 3.30 -3.54 1.09
N VAL A 183 2.91 -2.28 1.17
CA VAL A 183 2.16 -1.70 2.30
C VAL A 183 0.85 -2.43 2.58
N GLN A 184 0.16 -2.91 1.55
CA GLN A 184 -1.08 -3.69 1.69
C GLN A 184 -0.83 -5.20 1.80
N ALA A 185 0.34 -5.67 1.41
CA ALA A 185 0.64 -7.10 1.32
C ALA A 185 1.20 -7.68 2.62
N VAL A 186 2.12 -6.95 3.28
CA VAL A 186 2.74 -7.42 4.53
C VAL A 186 1.66 -7.71 5.58
N GLY A 187 1.73 -8.88 6.22
CA GLY A 187 0.76 -9.33 7.22
C GLY A 187 -0.62 -9.78 6.66
N ALA A 188 -0.91 -9.51 5.38
CA ALA A 188 -2.09 -10.05 4.69
C ALA A 188 -1.72 -11.26 3.81
N LEU A 189 -0.56 -11.21 3.18
CA LEU A 189 0.01 -12.24 2.31
C LEU A 189 1.39 -12.69 2.84
N PRO A 190 1.89 -13.86 2.42
CA PRO A 190 3.25 -14.27 2.73
C PRO A 190 4.25 -13.42 1.94
N VAL A 191 4.83 -12.41 2.59
CA VAL A 191 5.86 -11.55 2.02
C VAL A 191 7.21 -11.95 2.58
N ASP A 192 8.12 -12.38 1.70
CA ASP A 192 9.51 -12.73 2.02
C ASP A 192 10.44 -11.88 1.14
N PHE A 193 11.06 -10.86 1.75
CA PHE A 193 11.96 -9.96 1.03
C PHE A 193 13.17 -10.70 0.47
N GLY A 194 13.71 -11.67 1.26
CA GLY A 194 14.85 -12.47 0.85
C GLY A 194 14.58 -13.30 -0.41
N ALA A 195 13.45 -14.01 -0.42
CA ALA A 195 13.08 -14.93 -1.50
C ALA A 195 12.43 -14.24 -2.71
N SER A 196 11.78 -13.10 -2.54
CA SER A 196 11.10 -12.39 -3.61
C SER A 196 12.01 -11.90 -4.73
N GLY A 197 13.27 -11.63 -4.39
CA GLY A 197 14.25 -11.08 -5.31
C GLY A 197 14.10 -9.58 -5.57
N VAL A 198 13.10 -8.88 -5.01
CA VAL A 198 12.97 -7.43 -5.16
C VAL A 198 14.18 -6.70 -4.58
N ASP A 199 14.54 -5.57 -5.18
CA ASP A 199 15.70 -4.77 -4.76
C ASP A 199 15.32 -3.75 -3.69
N ALA A 200 14.07 -3.27 -3.72
CA ALA A 200 13.52 -2.36 -2.72
C ALA A 200 12.06 -2.71 -2.41
N LEU A 201 11.66 -2.60 -1.12
CA LEU A 201 10.32 -2.92 -0.64
C LEU A 201 9.88 -1.90 0.42
N THR A 202 8.70 -1.32 0.22
CA THR A 202 8.09 -0.39 1.18
C THR A 202 7.12 -1.10 2.13
N VAL A 203 7.21 -0.78 3.43
CA VAL A 203 6.26 -1.20 4.48
C VAL A 203 5.84 -0.04 5.36
N SER A 204 4.57 0.00 5.80
CA SER A 204 4.03 1.08 6.63
C SER A 204 3.30 0.55 7.86
N GLY A 205 3.62 1.10 9.04
CA GLY A 205 3.14 0.60 10.33
C GLY A 205 1.62 0.68 10.50
N HIS A 206 1.00 1.81 10.13
CA HIS A 206 -0.43 2.02 10.38
C HIS A 206 -1.37 1.10 9.60
N LYS A 207 -0.86 0.39 8.58
CA LYS A 207 -1.62 -0.64 7.86
C LYS A 207 -1.55 -2.01 8.54
N LEU A 208 -0.63 -2.18 9.49
CA LEU A 208 -0.33 -3.44 10.19
C LEU A 208 -0.80 -3.45 11.64
N GLY A 209 -1.41 -2.34 12.10
CA GLY A 209 -1.71 -2.13 13.52
C GLY A 209 -0.53 -1.57 14.31
N GLY A 210 0.44 -0.98 13.64
CA GLY A 210 1.49 -0.16 14.20
C GLY A 210 1.10 1.33 14.27
N PRO A 211 1.99 2.19 14.78
CA PRO A 211 1.74 3.62 14.85
C PRO A 211 1.76 4.27 13.44
N ALA A 212 0.97 5.32 13.27
CA ALA A 212 1.18 6.27 12.19
C ALA A 212 2.54 6.99 12.38
N GLY A 213 3.15 7.45 11.30
CA GLY A 213 4.45 8.13 11.38
C GLY A 213 5.65 7.19 11.43
N ALA A 214 5.46 5.87 11.32
CA ALA A 214 6.52 4.87 11.30
C ALA A 214 6.38 3.93 10.12
N ALA A 215 7.43 3.84 9.30
CA ALA A 215 7.51 2.99 8.11
C ALA A 215 8.97 2.58 7.86
N ALA A 216 9.21 1.75 6.87
CA ALA A 216 10.56 1.38 6.46
C ALA A 216 10.61 1.13 4.95
N LEU A 217 11.75 1.47 4.36
CA LEU A 217 12.21 0.97 3.08
C LEU A 217 13.22 -0.15 3.33
N LEU A 218 12.94 -1.35 2.84
CA LEU A 218 13.96 -2.39 2.74
C LEU A 218 14.64 -2.20 1.38
N VAL A 219 15.96 -2.21 1.36
CA VAL A 219 16.73 -2.01 0.13
C VAL A 219 18.01 -2.83 0.16
N ARG A 220 18.32 -3.51 -0.96
CA ARG A 220 19.53 -4.32 -1.09
C ARG A 220 20.77 -3.43 -0.92
N PRO A 221 21.79 -3.84 -0.16
CA PRO A 221 22.98 -3.02 0.09
C PRO A 221 23.78 -2.71 -1.17
N GLU A 222 23.65 -3.54 -2.18
CA GLU A 222 24.31 -3.38 -3.48
C GLU A 222 23.67 -2.30 -4.34
N LEU A 223 22.44 -1.88 -3.99
CA LEU A 223 21.68 -0.86 -4.71
C LEU A 223 21.89 0.51 -4.07
N ALA A 224 22.52 1.41 -4.79
CA ALA A 224 22.70 2.79 -4.34
C ALA A 224 21.35 3.54 -4.34
N VAL A 225 21.12 4.33 -3.29
CA VAL A 225 19.94 5.19 -3.15
C VAL A 225 20.43 6.61 -2.82
N THR A 226 20.09 7.59 -3.64
CA THR A 226 20.34 8.99 -3.34
C THR A 226 19.34 9.48 -2.30
N PRO A 227 19.78 10.10 -1.18
CA PRO A 227 18.87 10.50 -0.10
C PRO A 227 17.94 11.63 -0.54
N LEU A 228 16.70 11.61 -0.03
CA LEU A 228 15.77 12.74 -0.10
C LEU A 228 16.06 13.78 0.99
N LEU A 229 16.42 13.31 2.18
CA LEU A 229 16.65 14.13 3.37
C LEU A 229 18.15 14.13 3.71
N HIS A 230 18.75 15.31 3.71
CA HIS A 230 20.14 15.52 4.06
C HIS A 230 20.27 16.03 5.49
N GLY A 231 21.35 15.67 6.20
CA GLY A 231 21.60 16.10 7.58
C GLY A 231 22.65 15.24 8.28
N GLY A 232 22.31 14.67 9.43
CA GLY A 232 23.25 13.96 10.31
C GLY A 232 23.54 12.49 9.94
N GLY A 233 23.09 11.97 8.79
CA GLY A 233 23.45 10.65 8.28
C GLY A 233 22.95 9.45 9.10
N GLN A 234 21.85 9.58 9.87
CA GLN A 234 21.40 8.60 10.86
C GLN A 234 21.13 7.20 10.29
N GLU A 235 20.47 7.11 9.14
CA GLU A 235 20.23 5.85 8.43
C GLU A 235 21.30 5.63 7.33
N ARG A 236 22.55 5.56 7.71
CA ARG A 236 23.69 5.27 6.81
C ARG A 236 23.75 6.21 5.60
N ASP A 237 23.49 7.49 5.81
CA ASP A 237 23.42 8.55 4.79
C ASP A 237 22.30 8.35 3.74
N VAL A 238 21.47 7.33 3.84
CA VAL A 238 20.29 7.11 2.97
C VAL A 238 19.10 7.95 3.43
N ARG A 239 18.96 8.14 4.74
CA ARG A 239 17.92 9.01 5.31
C ARG A 239 18.42 9.69 6.58
N SER A 240 18.47 11.01 6.57
CA SER A 240 18.87 11.82 7.71
C SER A 240 17.68 12.24 8.58
N GLY A 241 17.94 12.56 9.84
CA GLY A 241 16.97 13.00 10.83
C GLY A 241 16.98 12.13 12.08
N THR A 242 16.71 12.73 13.24
CA THR A 242 16.64 11.99 14.50
C THR A 242 15.60 10.88 14.38
N LEU A 243 15.98 9.67 14.76
CA LEU A 243 15.13 8.50 14.68
C LEU A 243 14.04 8.55 15.76
N ASP A 244 12.80 8.28 15.37
CA ASP A 244 11.68 8.06 16.27
C ASP A 244 11.76 6.64 16.86
N ALA A 245 12.49 6.50 17.98
CA ALA A 245 12.68 5.19 18.62
C ALA A 245 11.35 4.52 19.01
N ALA A 246 10.38 5.31 19.47
CA ALA A 246 9.06 4.81 19.87
C ALA A 246 8.25 4.31 18.67
N GLY A 247 8.20 5.08 17.58
CA GLY A 247 7.57 4.68 16.33
C GLY A 247 8.23 3.44 15.73
N ILE A 248 9.57 3.37 15.75
CA ILE A 248 10.35 2.20 15.28
C ILE A 248 10.02 0.95 16.09
N ALA A 249 9.95 1.06 17.41
CA ALA A 249 9.59 -0.04 18.29
C ALA A 249 8.18 -0.56 17.99
N GLY A 250 7.22 0.36 17.84
CA GLY A 250 5.85 0.04 17.48
C GLY A 250 5.73 -0.63 16.10
N LEU A 251 6.44 -0.11 15.09
CA LEU A 251 6.51 -0.69 13.76
C LEU A 251 7.05 -2.12 13.79
N ALA A 252 8.18 -2.34 14.49
CA ALA A 252 8.81 -3.66 14.55
C ALA A 252 7.91 -4.71 15.19
N VAL A 253 7.21 -4.36 16.30
CA VAL A 253 6.24 -5.25 16.95
C VAL A 253 5.04 -5.50 16.02
N ALA A 254 4.51 -4.46 15.36
CA ALA A 254 3.38 -4.62 14.45
C ALA A 254 3.70 -5.56 13.28
N VAL A 255 4.85 -5.39 12.63
CA VAL A 255 5.31 -6.26 11.55
C VAL A 255 5.49 -7.70 12.05
N GLN A 256 6.16 -7.88 13.19
CA GLN A 256 6.38 -9.21 13.77
C GLN A 256 5.07 -9.95 14.04
N VAL A 257 4.11 -9.29 14.68
CA VAL A 257 2.81 -9.87 15.02
C VAL A 257 1.99 -10.14 13.75
N ALA A 258 1.94 -9.17 12.83
CA ALA A 258 1.18 -9.29 11.59
C ALA A 258 1.68 -10.48 10.74
N VAL A 259 3.01 -10.64 10.60
CA VAL A 259 3.59 -11.75 9.84
C VAL A 259 3.39 -13.09 10.56
N ALA A 260 3.56 -13.14 11.88
CA ALA A 260 3.37 -14.38 12.65
C ALA A 260 1.91 -14.88 12.61
N GLU A 261 0.95 -13.97 12.65
CA GLU A 261 -0.48 -14.31 12.62
C GLU A 261 -1.07 -14.36 11.19
N GLN A 262 -0.28 -14.04 10.15
CA GLN A 262 -0.73 -13.93 8.77
C GLN A 262 -1.55 -15.12 8.29
N PRO A 263 -1.13 -16.39 8.43
CA PRO A 263 -1.91 -17.53 7.90
C PRO A 263 -3.30 -17.65 8.54
N HIS A 264 -3.38 -17.45 9.85
CA HIS A 264 -4.64 -17.51 10.60
C HIS A 264 -5.55 -16.31 10.26
N ARG A 265 -4.98 -15.10 10.21
CA ARG A 265 -5.73 -13.89 9.84
C ARG A 265 -6.23 -13.96 8.42
N HIS A 266 -5.41 -14.45 7.49
CA HIS A 266 -5.77 -14.62 6.09
C HIS A 266 -7.03 -15.50 5.95
N ALA A 267 -7.02 -16.68 6.53
CA ALA A 267 -8.15 -17.62 6.46
C ALA A 267 -9.44 -17.00 7.03
N ARG A 268 -9.36 -16.38 8.24
CA ARG A 268 -10.50 -15.75 8.89
C ARG A 268 -11.06 -14.57 8.09
N VAL A 269 -10.19 -13.67 7.64
CA VAL A 269 -10.60 -12.45 6.92
C VAL A 269 -11.13 -12.78 5.52
N SER A 270 -10.56 -13.79 4.84
CA SER A 270 -11.12 -14.31 3.57
C SER A 270 -12.55 -14.83 3.74
N GLY A 271 -12.82 -15.55 4.83
CA GLY A 271 -14.18 -16.00 5.15
C GLY A 271 -15.15 -14.84 5.34
N LEU A 272 -14.77 -13.86 6.16
CA LEU A 272 -15.59 -12.65 6.39
C LEU A 272 -15.81 -11.83 5.11
N ARG A 273 -14.81 -11.73 4.23
CA ARG A 273 -14.96 -11.09 2.92
C ARG A 273 -15.97 -11.82 2.06
N ALA A 274 -15.91 -13.14 2.02
CA ALA A 274 -16.87 -13.95 1.25
C ALA A 274 -18.30 -13.77 1.79
N GLU A 275 -18.49 -13.76 3.10
CA GLU A 275 -19.77 -13.45 3.75
C GLU A 275 -20.27 -12.05 3.39
N LEU A 276 -19.39 -11.03 3.42
CA LEU A 276 -19.71 -9.66 3.06
C LEU A 276 -20.19 -9.58 1.60
N VAL A 277 -19.44 -10.14 0.66
CA VAL A 277 -19.81 -10.12 -0.76
C VAL A 277 -21.12 -10.83 -1.00
N ALA A 278 -21.36 -11.99 -0.37
CA ALA A 278 -22.63 -12.71 -0.46
C ALA A 278 -23.82 -11.92 0.11
N ALA A 279 -23.64 -11.26 1.26
CA ALA A 279 -24.66 -10.43 1.87
C ALA A 279 -25.00 -9.20 1.01
N VAL A 280 -23.98 -8.55 0.41
CA VAL A 280 -24.19 -7.42 -0.50
C VAL A 280 -24.92 -7.86 -1.77
N HIS A 281 -24.55 -9.00 -2.38
CA HIS A 281 -25.29 -9.55 -3.54
C HIS A 281 -26.74 -9.89 -3.23
N ALA A 282 -27.01 -10.41 -2.04
CA ALA A 282 -28.39 -10.70 -1.60
C ALA A 282 -29.22 -9.43 -1.45
N ALA A 283 -28.60 -8.34 -0.97
CA ALA A 283 -29.25 -7.05 -0.76
C ALA A 283 -29.37 -6.22 -2.05
N VAL A 284 -28.37 -6.29 -2.93
CA VAL A 284 -28.24 -5.52 -4.19
C VAL A 284 -27.78 -6.47 -5.30
N PRO A 285 -28.72 -7.16 -6.00
CA PRO A 285 -28.39 -8.22 -6.96
C PRO A 285 -27.55 -7.79 -8.16
N ASP A 286 -27.58 -6.50 -8.52
CA ASP A 286 -26.87 -5.90 -9.65
C ASP A 286 -25.51 -5.29 -9.28
N VAL A 287 -25.03 -5.53 -8.06
CA VAL A 287 -23.69 -5.09 -7.64
C VAL A 287 -22.61 -5.77 -8.49
N VAL A 288 -21.57 -5.00 -8.82
CA VAL A 288 -20.39 -5.50 -9.58
C VAL A 288 -19.20 -5.64 -8.63
N VAL A 289 -18.56 -6.81 -8.64
CA VAL A 289 -17.32 -7.04 -7.87
C VAL A 289 -16.12 -6.76 -8.77
N HIS A 290 -15.25 -5.83 -8.38
CA HIS A 290 -14.02 -5.52 -9.10
C HIS A 290 -12.83 -6.26 -8.48
N GLY A 291 -11.76 -6.42 -9.28
CA GLY A 291 -10.54 -7.13 -8.90
C GLY A 291 -10.56 -8.61 -9.28
N ASP A 292 -9.54 -9.34 -8.83
CA ASP A 292 -9.36 -10.75 -9.17
C ASP A 292 -10.40 -11.63 -8.45
N PRO A 293 -11.18 -12.44 -9.19
CA PRO A 293 -12.13 -13.38 -8.59
C PRO A 293 -11.44 -14.55 -7.87
N ASP A 294 -10.18 -14.90 -8.25
CA ASP A 294 -9.42 -15.97 -7.62
C ASP A 294 -9.02 -15.57 -6.18
N PRO A 295 -9.37 -16.36 -5.15
CA PRO A 295 -8.94 -16.12 -3.78
C PRO A 295 -7.41 -16.00 -3.62
N ASP A 296 -6.63 -16.76 -4.39
CA ASP A 296 -5.17 -16.75 -4.34
C ASP A 296 -4.57 -15.56 -5.11
N GLY A 297 -5.37 -14.91 -5.96
CA GLY A 297 -4.99 -13.76 -6.77
C GLY A 297 -5.29 -12.41 -6.09
N ARG A 298 -5.72 -12.39 -4.81
CA ARG A 298 -6.16 -11.17 -4.15
C ARG A 298 -5.87 -11.10 -2.65
N LEU A 299 -5.91 -9.89 -2.11
CA LEU A 299 -5.90 -9.65 -0.66
C LEU A 299 -7.15 -10.27 0.01
N PRO A 300 -7.00 -10.89 1.20
CA PRO A 300 -8.09 -11.57 1.88
C PRO A 300 -9.21 -10.63 2.32
N GLY A 301 -8.91 -9.36 2.61
CA GLY A 301 -9.84 -8.45 3.27
C GLY A 301 -10.43 -7.34 2.39
N VAL A 302 -9.98 -7.19 1.15
CA VAL A 302 -10.44 -6.09 0.27
C VAL A 302 -11.57 -6.54 -0.63
N ALA A 303 -12.67 -5.77 -0.67
CA ALA A 303 -13.76 -5.92 -1.61
C ALA A 303 -14.09 -4.56 -2.22
N ASN A 304 -13.87 -4.41 -3.52
CA ASN A 304 -14.29 -3.24 -4.27
C ASN A 304 -15.59 -3.59 -5.00
N LEU A 305 -16.64 -2.82 -4.71
CA LEU A 305 -18.01 -3.11 -5.13
C LEU A 305 -18.60 -1.90 -5.86
N GLY A 306 -18.97 -2.07 -7.14
CA GLY A 306 -19.66 -1.09 -7.94
C GLY A 306 -21.17 -1.18 -7.74
N PHE A 307 -21.83 -0.04 -7.55
CA PHE A 307 -23.27 0.08 -7.33
C PHE A 307 -23.93 0.86 -8.48
N PRO A 308 -24.39 0.18 -9.54
CA PRO A 308 -24.94 0.85 -10.72
C PRO A 308 -26.05 1.86 -10.36
N GLY A 309 -25.92 3.07 -10.90
CA GLY A 309 -26.88 4.16 -10.67
C GLY A 309 -26.72 4.89 -9.33
N CYS A 310 -25.65 4.59 -8.56
CA CYS A 310 -25.27 5.37 -7.38
C CYS A 310 -24.04 6.22 -7.68
N GLU A 311 -23.96 7.39 -7.06
CA GLU A 311 -22.71 8.13 -6.86
C GLU A 311 -22.05 7.63 -5.58
N ALA A 312 -20.79 7.22 -5.62
CA ALA A 312 -20.08 6.61 -4.49
C ALA A 312 -20.07 7.51 -3.25
N ASP A 313 -19.85 8.81 -3.42
CA ASP A 313 -19.84 9.77 -2.31
C ASP A 313 -21.21 9.86 -1.58
N ALA A 314 -22.30 9.89 -2.36
CA ALA A 314 -23.64 9.91 -1.79
C ALA A 314 -23.94 8.62 -1.02
N LEU A 315 -23.53 7.47 -1.58
CA LEU A 315 -23.70 6.18 -0.93
C LEU A 315 -22.80 6.07 0.32
N LEU A 316 -21.57 6.54 0.26
CA LEU A 316 -20.63 6.60 1.39
C LEU A 316 -21.25 7.39 2.57
N MET A 317 -21.79 8.59 2.31
CA MET A 317 -22.41 9.41 3.33
C MET A 317 -23.63 8.75 3.98
N LEU A 318 -24.41 8.01 3.19
CA LEU A 318 -25.58 7.28 3.69
C LEU A 318 -25.17 6.10 4.56
N LEU A 319 -24.11 5.37 4.19
CA LEU A 319 -23.56 4.27 4.98
C LEU A 319 -22.92 4.80 6.28
N ASP A 320 -22.18 5.92 6.22
CA ASP A 320 -21.59 6.57 7.39
C ASP A 320 -22.69 7.01 8.38
N ALA A 321 -23.77 7.62 7.89
CA ALA A 321 -24.94 7.96 8.72
C ALA A 321 -25.62 6.72 9.31
N GLY A 322 -25.55 5.58 8.63
CA GLY A 322 -26.00 4.27 9.10
C GLY A 322 -25.02 3.57 10.06
N GLY A 323 -23.85 4.16 10.33
CA GLY A 323 -22.86 3.62 11.26
C GLY A 323 -21.87 2.62 10.63
N VAL A 324 -21.67 2.67 9.32
CA VAL A 324 -20.69 1.84 8.57
C VAL A 324 -19.61 2.74 7.98
N ASP A 325 -18.35 2.50 8.35
CA ASP A 325 -17.18 3.16 7.79
C ASP A 325 -16.65 2.36 6.58
N CYS A 326 -16.58 2.99 5.41
CA CYS A 326 -16.00 2.44 4.19
C CYS A 326 -15.32 3.57 3.38
N SER A 327 -14.83 3.29 2.17
CA SER A 327 -14.11 4.27 1.36
C SER A 327 -14.54 4.20 -0.10
N THR A 328 -14.38 5.30 -0.86
CA THR A 328 -14.47 5.31 -2.33
C THR A 328 -13.28 4.61 -3.00
N GLY A 329 -12.22 4.33 -2.22
CA GLY A 329 -10.98 3.72 -2.75
C GLY A 329 -10.00 4.75 -3.29
N SER A 330 -10.44 5.72 -4.07
CA SER A 330 -9.62 6.83 -4.55
C SER A 330 -9.30 7.80 -3.41
N ALA A 331 -8.09 8.34 -3.38
CA ALA A 331 -7.74 9.43 -2.48
C ALA A 331 -8.48 10.68 -2.93
N CYS A 332 -9.36 11.23 -2.08
CA CYS A 332 -10.01 12.53 -2.34
C CYS A 332 -8.93 13.62 -2.34
N SER A 333 -8.49 14.08 -3.51
CA SER A 333 -7.77 15.33 -3.64
C SER A 333 -8.79 16.47 -3.59
N SER A 334 -8.70 17.34 -2.58
CA SER A 334 -9.49 18.58 -2.45
C SER A 334 -11.04 18.47 -2.39
N GLY A 335 -11.62 17.34 -1.99
CA GLY A 335 -13.07 17.25 -1.73
C GLY A 335 -13.96 17.08 -2.96
N VAL A 336 -13.36 16.82 -4.13
CA VAL A 336 -14.09 16.45 -5.34
C VAL A 336 -13.77 14.96 -5.62
N ALA A 337 -14.82 14.15 -5.82
CA ALA A 337 -14.66 12.75 -6.17
C ALA A 337 -14.07 12.66 -7.61
N GLU A 338 -12.83 12.20 -7.70
CA GLU A 338 -12.25 11.82 -8.99
C GLU A 338 -12.50 10.33 -9.23
N PRO A 339 -12.76 9.90 -10.48
CA PRO A 339 -12.91 8.50 -10.81
C PRO A 339 -11.62 7.74 -10.40
N SER A 340 -11.76 6.53 -9.87
CA SER A 340 -10.62 5.70 -9.52
C SER A 340 -9.73 5.45 -10.73
N HIS A 341 -8.48 5.92 -10.68
CA HIS A 341 -7.49 5.65 -11.72
C HIS A 341 -7.23 4.15 -11.90
N VAL A 342 -7.38 3.37 -10.82
CA VAL A 342 -7.24 1.91 -10.84
C VAL A 342 -8.34 1.29 -11.69
N LEU A 343 -9.61 1.65 -11.47
CA LEU A 343 -10.73 1.13 -12.24
C LEU A 343 -10.66 1.59 -13.71
N LEU A 344 -10.26 2.83 -13.97
CA LEU A 344 -10.02 3.32 -15.33
C LEU A 344 -8.90 2.52 -16.04
N ALA A 345 -7.77 2.26 -15.35
CA ALA A 345 -6.69 1.43 -15.87
C ALA A 345 -7.12 -0.01 -16.15
N MET A 346 -8.10 -0.55 -15.40
CA MET A 346 -8.74 -1.85 -15.65
C MET A 346 -9.74 -1.85 -16.80
N GLY A 347 -9.92 -0.71 -17.50
CA GLY A 347 -10.84 -0.57 -18.63
C GLY A 347 -12.30 -0.33 -18.23
N ARG A 348 -12.57 0.08 -16.99
CA ARG A 348 -13.91 0.53 -16.58
C ARG A 348 -14.16 1.94 -17.07
N ASP A 349 -15.42 2.25 -17.41
CA ASP A 349 -15.79 3.62 -17.74
C ASP A 349 -15.88 4.51 -16.50
N GLU A 350 -15.98 5.84 -16.72
CA GLU A 350 -16.07 6.81 -15.62
C GLU A 350 -17.28 6.58 -14.71
N THR A 351 -18.41 6.12 -15.27
CA THR A 351 -19.63 5.86 -14.51
C THR A 351 -19.45 4.68 -13.57
N GLU A 352 -18.82 3.61 -14.05
CA GLU A 352 -18.46 2.46 -13.21
C GLU A 352 -17.44 2.87 -12.14
N ALA A 353 -16.41 3.64 -12.53
CA ALA A 353 -15.34 4.07 -11.63
C ALA A 353 -15.83 5.00 -10.51
N THR A 354 -16.84 5.83 -10.78
CA THR A 354 -17.45 6.76 -9.78
C THR A 354 -18.57 6.13 -8.95
N SER A 355 -19.00 4.89 -9.28
CA SER A 355 -20.05 4.19 -8.56
C SER A 355 -19.51 3.16 -7.53
N ALA A 356 -18.21 3.00 -7.40
CA ALA A 356 -17.58 1.95 -6.62
C ALA A 356 -17.22 2.39 -5.21
N LEU A 357 -17.45 1.49 -4.24
CA LEU A 357 -16.98 1.61 -2.86
C LEU A 357 -16.02 0.46 -2.53
N ARG A 358 -14.99 0.76 -1.77
CA ARG A 358 -14.11 -0.22 -1.16
C ARG A 358 -14.54 -0.51 0.27
N PHE A 359 -14.75 -1.78 0.56
CA PHE A 359 -14.88 -2.33 1.92
C PHE A 359 -13.61 -3.11 2.24
N SER A 360 -13.02 -2.85 3.38
CA SER A 360 -11.81 -3.56 3.78
C SER A 360 -11.88 -4.02 5.23
N LEU A 361 -11.69 -5.34 5.40
CA LEU A 361 -11.73 -6.04 6.68
C LEU A 361 -10.30 -6.26 7.19
N GLY A 362 -10.17 -6.33 8.50
CA GLY A 362 -8.87 -6.50 9.14
C GLY A 362 -8.92 -7.36 10.40
N TRP A 363 -7.93 -7.16 11.27
CA TRP A 363 -7.73 -7.99 12.44
C TRP A 363 -8.85 -7.88 13.49
N THR A 364 -9.58 -6.75 13.55
CA THR A 364 -10.71 -6.55 14.46
C THR A 364 -12.06 -6.93 13.86
N SER A 365 -12.15 -7.11 12.55
CA SER A 365 -13.43 -7.37 11.88
C SER A 365 -14.08 -8.67 12.31
N THR A 366 -15.41 -8.66 12.40
CA THR A 366 -16.26 -9.75 12.85
C THR A 366 -17.50 -9.92 11.93
N GLY A 367 -18.25 -11.01 12.08
CA GLY A 367 -19.53 -11.19 11.40
C GLY A 367 -20.58 -10.15 11.76
N ALA A 368 -20.46 -9.50 12.93
CA ALA A 368 -21.34 -8.40 13.31
C ALA A 368 -21.16 -7.16 12.44
N ASP A 369 -19.94 -6.89 11.97
CA ASP A 369 -19.67 -5.78 11.05
C ASP A 369 -20.29 -6.05 9.67
N VAL A 370 -20.25 -7.31 9.20
CA VAL A 370 -20.90 -7.74 7.96
C VAL A 370 -22.43 -7.61 8.08
N ALA A 371 -23.00 -8.05 9.20
CA ALA A 371 -24.43 -7.93 9.45
C ALA A 371 -24.88 -6.46 9.50
N ALA A 372 -24.12 -5.58 10.16
CA ALA A 372 -24.43 -4.16 10.23
C ALA A 372 -24.43 -3.49 8.83
N LEU A 373 -23.50 -3.86 7.94
CA LEU A 373 -23.54 -3.41 6.55
C LEU A 373 -24.81 -3.92 5.84
N ALA A 374 -25.12 -5.22 5.96
CA ALA A 374 -26.26 -5.83 5.30
C ALA A 374 -27.58 -5.19 5.70
N ASP A 375 -27.72 -4.78 6.96
CA ASP A 375 -28.93 -4.14 7.50
C ASP A 375 -29.19 -2.74 6.90
N VAL A 376 -28.14 -1.95 6.68
CA VAL A 376 -28.28 -0.54 6.24
C VAL A 376 -28.19 -0.38 4.71
N LEU A 377 -27.55 -1.32 4.02
CA LEU A 377 -27.21 -1.20 2.59
C LEU A 377 -28.43 -1.05 1.68
N PRO A 378 -29.54 -1.82 1.82
CA PRO A 378 -30.68 -1.73 0.89
C PRO A 378 -31.29 -0.33 0.86
N ASP A 379 -31.52 0.29 2.02
CA ASP A 379 -32.07 1.66 2.11
C ASP A 379 -31.08 2.70 1.59
N ALA A 380 -29.81 2.58 1.95
CA ALA A 380 -28.75 3.47 1.47
C ALA A 380 -28.65 3.46 -0.07
N VAL A 381 -28.62 2.28 -0.70
CA VAL A 381 -28.59 2.16 -2.16
C VAL A 381 -29.86 2.69 -2.81
N ALA A 382 -31.03 2.38 -2.28
CA ALA A 382 -32.28 2.91 -2.82
C ALA A 382 -32.31 4.44 -2.82
N ARG A 383 -31.86 5.08 -1.74
CA ARG A 383 -31.78 6.55 -1.61
C ARG A 383 -30.69 7.15 -2.51
N ALA A 384 -29.50 6.54 -2.59
CA ALA A 384 -28.42 7.01 -3.45
C ALA A 384 -28.83 6.97 -4.95
N ARG A 385 -29.56 5.94 -5.39
CA ARG A 385 -30.11 5.84 -6.75
C ARG A 385 -31.16 6.90 -7.05
N VAL A 386 -31.94 7.35 -6.07
CA VAL A 386 -32.87 8.48 -6.26
C VAL A 386 -32.10 9.78 -6.46
N ALA A 387 -31.05 10.01 -5.65
CA ALA A 387 -30.18 11.19 -5.78
C ALA A 387 -29.49 11.25 -7.16
N GLY A 388 -28.84 10.15 -7.58
CA GLY A 388 -28.17 10.06 -8.87
C GLY A 388 -29.08 10.33 -10.10
N ARG A 389 -30.35 9.88 -10.02
CA ARG A 389 -31.34 10.21 -11.06
C ARG A 389 -31.74 11.69 -11.11
N LEU A 390 -31.62 12.41 -10.03
CA LEU A 390 -31.92 13.85 -9.96
C LEU A 390 -30.75 14.66 -10.51
N SER A 391 -29.51 14.27 -10.22
CA SER A 391 -28.30 14.90 -10.78
C SER A 391 -28.26 14.83 -12.30
N LEU A 392 -28.60 13.66 -12.89
CA LEU A 392 -28.65 13.47 -14.35
C LEU A 392 -29.77 14.26 -15.06
N ARG A 393 -30.78 14.75 -14.34
CA ARG A 393 -31.86 15.56 -14.92
C ARG A 393 -31.62 17.08 -14.81
N GLY A 394 -30.62 17.48 -14.04
CA GLY A 394 -30.26 18.88 -13.82
C GLY A 394 -29.02 19.35 -14.60
N ALA A 395 -28.32 18.42 -15.25
CA ALA A 395 -27.21 18.67 -16.18
C ALA A 395 -27.72 18.66 -17.63
#